data_45e8f265bae847b955187f9431a5439d
#
_entry.id   45e8f265bae847b955187f9431a5439d
#
_cell.length_a   1.000
_cell.length_b   1.000
_cell.length_c   1.000
_cell.angle_alpha   90.00
_cell.angle_beta   90.00
_cell.angle_gamma   90.00
#
_symmetry.space_group_name_H-M   'P 1'
#
loop_
_entity.id
_entity.type
_entity.pdbx_description
1 polymer ?
#
loop_
_entity_poly.entity_id
_entity_poly.type
_entity_poly.pdbx_seq_one_letter_code
_entity_poly.pdbx_strand_id
1 'polypeptide(L)'
;TAIGSPHVISLIVEKITNNKILFPNIIDPTVDILDVANIRFGKGNVICAKCFISCRVELGNFNLLNVGVAIGHDSTIGDFNVIMPNVNISGGVSIGKENMLGVKATVLQYLKIGDNVKLGANSLLMRNAKNDNLYIGIPAKLMRL
;
A
#
# COMPACT_ATOMS: atom_id res chain seq x y z
N THR A 1 14.11 -4.98 -0.07
CA THR A 1 14.38 -5.04 -1.52
C THR A 1 14.04 -3.70 -2.13
N ALA A 2 14.98 -3.08 -2.84
CA ALA A 2 14.76 -1.79 -3.55
C ALA A 2 13.99 -2.00 -4.89
N ILE A 3 13.04 -2.92 -4.93
CA ILE A 3 12.30 -3.29 -6.14
C ILE A 3 10.92 -2.68 -6.08
N GLY A 4 10.60 -1.85 -7.08
CA GLY A 4 9.31 -1.17 -7.20
C GLY A 4 8.20 -1.99 -7.87
N SER A 5 8.37 -3.30 -8.04
CA SER A 5 7.36 -4.18 -8.63
C SER A 5 6.77 -5.11 -7.56
N PRO A 6 5.48 -5.00 -7.22
CA PRO A 6 4.81 -5.85 -6.24
C PRO A 6 5.01 -7.34 -6.52
N HIS A 7 4.73 -7.76 -7.73
CA HIS A 7 4.84 -9.15 -8.15
C HIS A 7 6.29 -9.70 -8.04
N VAL A 8 7.30 -8.89 -8.38
CA VAL A 8 8.70 -9.32 -8.24
C VAL A 8 9.10 -9.49 -6.78
N ILE A 9 8.58 -8.64 -5.88
CA ILE A 9 8.81 -8.77 -4.44
C ILE A 9 8.23 -10.09 -3.94
N SER A 10 6.99 -10.43 -4.30
CA SER A 10 6.34 -11.67 -3.87
C SER A 10 7.13 -12.89 -4.36
N LEU A 11 7.53 -12.94 -5.63
CA LEU A 11 8.34 -14.03 -6.19
C LEU A 11 9.69 -14.20 -5.50
N ILE A 12 10.35 -13.13 -5.10
CA ILE A 12 11.64 -13.21 -4.38
C ILE A 12 11.42 -13.78 -2.98
N VAL A 13 10.40 -13.30 -2.27
CA VAL A 13 10.10 -13.76 -0.92
C VAL A 13 9.72 -15.23 -0.91
N GLU A 14 8.93 -15.70 -1.87
CA GLU A 14 8.55 -17.11 -2.02
C GLU A 14 9.74 -18.03 -2.25
N LYS A 15 10.80 -17.55 -2.91
CA LYS A 15 12.03 -18.33 -3.14
C LYS A 15 12.92 -18.44 -1.90
N ILE A 16 12.67 -17.67 -0.86
CA ILE A 16 13.46 -17.72 0.38
C ILE A 16 12.89 -18.82 1.27
N THR A 17 13.48 -20.00 1.19
CA THR A 17 13.04 -21.20 1.94
C THR A 17 13.72 -21.35 3.30
N ASN A 18 14.73 -20.52 3.60
CA ASN A 18 15.45 -20.60 4.88
C ASN A 18 14.60 -19.97 6.00
N ASN A 19 14.03 -20.81 6.85
CA ASN A 19 13.18 -20.41 7.99
C ASN A 19 13.89 -19.64 9.12
N LYS A 20 15.23 -19.55 9.07
CA LYS A 20 16.02 -18.75 10.01
C LYS A 20 16.12 -17.28 9.60
N ILE A 21 15.70 -16.93 8.39
CA ILE A 21 15.72 -15.54 7.93
C ILE A 21 14.52 -14.81 8.53
N LEU A 22 14.81 -13.73 9.24
CA LEU A 22 13.82 -12.83 9.78
C LEU A 22 13.63 -11.63 8.86
N PHE A 23 12.40 -11.18 8.73
CA PHE A 23 12.03 -10.00 7.96
C PHE A 23 11.47 -8.92 8.89
N PRO A 24 12.31 -8.12 9.55
CA PRO A 24 11.83 -7.03 10.38
C PRO A 24 11.17 -5.96 9.51
N ASN A 25 10.29 -5.17 10.12
CA ASN A 25 9.81 -3.94 9.52
C ASN A 25 10.90 -2.86 9.62
N ILE A 26 11.12 -2.12 8.54
CA ILE A 26 12.03 -0.97 8.49
C ILE A 26 11.16 0.27 8.44
N ILE A 27 11.17 1.04 9.52
CA ILE A 27 10.31 2.23 9.69
C ILE A 27 11.21 3.42 9.92
N ASP A 28 11.09 4.43 9.07
CA ASP A 28 11.83 5.69 9.23
C ASP A 28 11.38 6.41 10.51
N PRO A 29 12.28 6.98 11.31
CA PRO A 29 11.94 7.64 12.58
C PRO A 29 11.04 8.87 12.44
N THR A 30 10.87 9.40 11.25
CA THR A 30 9.95 10.53 10.97
C THR A 30 8.54 10.11 10.59
N VAL A 31 8.22 8.81 10.64
CA VAL A 31 6.86 8.30 10.43
C VAL A 31 5.99 8.69 11.61
N ASP A 32 4.85 9.30 11.33
CA ASP A 32 3.86 9.67 12.34
C ASP A 32 2.77 8.59 12.44
N ILE A 33 2.67 7.97 13.61
CA ILE A 33 1.69 6.91 13.90
C ILE A 33 0.82 7.37 15.06
N LEU A 34 -0.45 7.67 14.79
CA LEU A 34 -1.35 8.26 15.81
C LEU A 34 -1.76 7.28 16.91
N ASP A 35 -1.89 6.01 16.59
CA ASP A 35 -2.49 5.03 17.51
C ASP A 35 -1.68 3.73 17.53
N VAL A 36 -0.47 3.81 18.06
CA VAL A 36 0.48 2.69 18.11
C VAL A 36 -0.13 1.44 18.76
N ALA A 37 -1.03 1.61 19.73
CA ALA A 37 -1.64 0.50 20.49
C ALA A 37 -2.62 -0.34 19.65
N ASN A 38 -3.27 0.28 18.65
CA ASN A 38 -4.32 -0.36 17.85
C ASN A 38 -3.94 -0.51 16.37
N ILE A 39 -2.66 -0.37 16.04
CA ILE A 39 -2.14 -0.64 14.71
C ILE A 39 -1.55 -2.04 14.67
N ARG A 40 -1.76 -2.73 13.56
CA ARG A 40 -1.19 -4.05 13.32
C ARG A 40 -0.34 -4.02 12.07
N PHE A 41 0.93 -4.37 12.24
CA PHE A 41 1.85 -4.57 11.13
C PHE A 41 2.23 -6.04 11.01
N GLY A 42 2.15 -6.57 9.80
CA GLY A 42 2.81 -7.81 9.43
C GLY A 42 4.33 -7.66 9.47
N LYS A 43 5.04 -8.40 8.66
CA LYS A 43 6.51 -8.43 8.64
C LYS A 43 7.07 -7.91 7.31
N GLY A 44 8.33 -7.49 7.33
CA GLY A 44 9.09 -7.14 6.12
C GLY A 44 8.62 -5.86 5.43
N ASN A 45 7.82 -5.03 6.08
CA ASN A 45 7.37 -3.76 5.52
C ASN A 45 8.50 -2.74 5.54
N VAL A 46 8.54 -1.89 4.53
CA VAL A 46 9.42 -0.71 4.46
C VAL A 46 8.52 0.53 4.46
N ILE A 47 8.64 1.35 5.49
CA ILE A 47 7.86 2.58 5.67
C ILE A 47 8.83 3.75 5.67
N CYS A 48 8.83 4.49 4.55
CA CYS A 48 9.76 5.59 4.32
C CYS A 48 9.38 6.86 5.10
N ALA A 49 10.26 7.84 5.03
CA ALA A 49 10.15 9.10 5.76
C ALA A 49 8.82 9.83 5.55
N LYS A 50 8.36 10.51 6.61
CA LYS A 50 7.18 11.39 6.60
C LYS A 50 5.88 10.69 6.18
N CYS A 51 5.80 9.37 6.29
CA CYS A 51 4.52 8.70 6.21
C CYS A 51 3.66 9.03 7.41
N PHE A 52 2.34 9.10 7.20
CA PHE A 52 1.33 9.31 8.22
C PHE A 52 0.42 8.09 8.29
N ILE A 53 0.27 7.49 9.45
CA ILE A 53 -0.60 6.33 9.67
C ILE A 53 -1.57 6.67 10.81
N SER A 54 -2.85 6.72 10.48
CA SER A 54 -3.92 7.07 11.41
C SER A 54 -4.23 5.91 12.37
N CYS A 55 -5.39 5.91 13.01
CA CYS A 55 -5.76 4.90 14.00
C CYS A 55 -6.40 3.65 13.36
N ARG A 56 -6.27 2.51 14.03
CA ARG A 56 -6.85 1.21 13.65
C ARG A 56 -6.53 0.79 12.21
N VAL A 57 -5.27 0.99 11.80
CA VAL A 57 -4.77 0.55 10.50
C VAL A 57 -4.17 -0.84 10.62
N GLU A 58 -4.51 -1.72 9.68
CA GLU A 58 -3.88 -3.03 9.52
C GLU A 58 -3.07 -3.04 8.22
N LEU A 59 -1.78 -3.33 8.35
CA LEU A 59 -0.85 -3.45 7.22
C LEU A 59 -0.29 -4.88 7.21
N GLY A 60 -0.50 -5.59 6.12
CA GLY A 60 0.00 -6.94 5.89
C GLY A 60 1.52 -7.01 5.78
N ASN A 61 2.02 -7.90 4.95
CA ASN A 61 3.44 -8.22 4.86
C ASN A 61 4.08 -7.62 3.61
N PHE A 62 5.36 -7.28 3.71
CA PHE A 62 6.22 -6.90 2.57
C PHE A 62 5.70 -5.74 1.73
N ASN A 63 5.00 -4.81 2.35
CA ASN A 63 4.55 -3.59 1.69
C ASN A 63 5.68 -2.55 1.66
N LEU A 64 5.71 -1.75 0.61
CA LEU A 64 6.52 -0.53 0.51
C LEU A 64 5.61 0.69 0.57
N LEU A 65 5.69 1.44 1.66
CA LEU A 65 5.11 2.78 1.76
C LEU A 65 6.21 3.79 1.48
N ASN A 66 6.17 4.43 0.33
CA ASN A 66 7.18 5.40 -0.06
C ASN A 66 6.97 6.75 0.66
N VAL A 67 7.89 7.68 0.48
CA VAL A 67 7.92 8.95 1.23
C VAL A 67 6.58 9.69 1.18
N GLY A 68 6.12 10.16 2.35
CA GLY A 68 4.93 11.01 2.47
C GLY A 68 3.60 10.31 2.17
N VAL A 69 3.55 8.98 2.19
CA VAL A 69 2.27 8.24 2.09
C VAL A 69 1.41 8.51 3.31
N ALA A 70 0.13 8.82 3.11
CA ALA A 70 -0.84 8.98 4.18
C ALA A 70 -1.89 7.87 4.14
N ILE A 71 -2.14 7.22 5.29
CA ILE A 71 -3.16 6.18 5.45
C ILE A 71 -4.16 6.62 6.51
N GLY A 72 -5.42 6.73 6.09
CA GLY A 72 -6.54 7.08 6.95
C GLY A 72 -6.97 5.96 7.89
N HIS A 73 -7.75 6.33 8.90
CA HIS A 73 -8.25 5.44 9.94
C HIS A 73 -9.04 4.24 9.39
N ASP A 74 -9.07 3.15 10.15
CA ASP A 74 -9.87 1.94 9.84
C ASP A 74 -9.54 1.31 8.48
N SER A 75 -8.34 1.54 7.95
CA SER A 75 -7.93 0.99 6.66
C SER A 75 -7.18 -0.33 6.82
N THR A 76 -7.43 -1.25 5.88
CA THR A 76 -6.74 -2.54 5.80
C THR A 76 -5.97 -2.64 4.49
N ILE A 77 -4.70 -3.00 4.56
CA ILE A 77 -3.82 -3.14 3.40
C ILE A 77 -3.21 -4.54 3.46
N GLY A 78 -3.43 -5.32 2.41
CA GLY A 78 -2.90 -6.67 2.29
C GLY A 78 -1.38 -6.71 2.07
N ASP A 79 -0.91 -7.77 1.42
CA ASP A 79 0.52 -8.05 1.27
C ASP A 79 1.09 -7.52 -0.05
N PHE A 80 2.40 -7.27 -0.06
CA PHE A 80 3.19 -6.98 -1.27
C PHE A 80 2.74 -5.74 -2.06
N ASN A 81 2.09 -4.78 -1.43
CA ASN A 81 1.70 -3.55 -2.13
C ASN A 81 2.88 -2.58 -2.22
N VAL A 82 2.97 -1.87 -3.34
CA VAL A 82 3.89 -0.76 -3.55
C VAL A 82 3.09 0.52 -3.66
N ILE A 83 3.21 1.36 -2.64
CA ILE A 83 2.51 2.63 -2.53
C ILE A 83 3.53 3.74 -2.75
N MET A 84 3.42 4.41 -3.89
CA MET A 84 4.39 5.39 -4.37
C MET A 84 4.32 6.72 -3.60
N PRO A 85 5.29 7.63 -3.76
CA PRO A 85 5.36 8.86 -2.98
C PRO A 85 4.08 9.70 -2.97
N ASN A 86 3.75 10.23 -1.78
CA ASN A 86 2.62 11.14 -1.56
C ASN A 86 1.25 10.58 -1.98
N VAL A 87 1.09 9.27 -1.99
CA VAL A 87 -0.24 8.65 -2.14
C VAL A 87 -1.07 8.94 -0.90
N ASN A 88 -2.33 9.29 -1.11
CA ASN A 88 -3.28 9.56 -0.03
C ASN A 88 -4.40 8.51 -0.04
N ILE A 89 -4.49 7.72 1.01
CA ILE A 89 -5.53 6.72 1.24
C ILE A 89 -6.42 7.24 2.35
N SER A 90 -7.68 7.53 2.02
CA SER A 90 -8.66 8.01 3.00
C SER A 90 -9.09 6.90 3.98
N GLY A 91 -9.93 7.24 4.95
CA GLY A 91 -10.36 6.29 5.98
C GLY A 91 -11.25 5.15 5.46
N GLY A 92 -11.19 3.99 6.14
CA GLY A 92 -12.04 2.84 5.86
C GLY A 92 -11.78 2.15 4.52
N VAL A 93 -10.61 2.35 3.92
CA VAL A 93 -10.24 1.73 2.64
C VAL A 93 -9.70 0.33 2.86
N SER A 94 -10.15 -0.63 2.03
CA SER A 94 -9.63 -1.99 1.99
C SER A 94 -8.84 -2.22 0.71
N ILE A 95 -7.58 -2.59 0.83
CA ILE A 95 -6.67 -2.85 -0.30
C ILE A 95 -6.21 -4.30 -0.23
N GLY A 96 -6.36 -5.03 -1.33
CA GLY A 96 -5.87 -6.40 -1.47
C GLY A 96 -4.34 -6.48 -1.55
N LYS A 97 -3.84 -7.44 -2.29
CA LYS A 97 -2.40 -7.70 -2.42
C LYS A 97 -1.84 -7.31 -3.79
N GLU A 98 -0.51 -7.15 -3.84
CA GLU A 98 0.26 -6.92 -5.08
C GLU A 98 -0.19 -5.69 -5.88
N ASN A 99 -0.75 -4.68 -5.21
CA ASN A 99 -1.18 -3.47 -5.88
C ASN A 99 -0.04 -2.46 -6.03
N MET A 100 -0.14 -1.63 -7.06
CA MET A 100 0.75 -0.48 -7.28
C MET A 100 -0.08 0.80 -7.35
N LEU A 101 0.07 1.66 -6.34
CA LEU A 101 -0.56 2.97 -6.34
C LEU A 101 0.45 4.02 -6.78
N GLY A 102 0.20 4.66 -7.91
CA GLY A 102 1.12 5.63 -8.53
C GLY A 102 1.30 6.91 -7.72
N VAL A 103 2.38 7.64 -8.00
CA VAL A 103 2.74 8.89 -7.29
C VAL A 103 1.56 9.85 -7.20
N LYS A 104 1.32 10.39 -5.98
CA LYS A 104 0.25 11.35 -5.70
C LYS A 104 -1.17 10.85 -6.04
N ALA A 105 -1.38 9.56 -6.19
CA ALA A 105 -2.74 9.04 -6.34
C ALA A 105 -3.53 9.23 -5.04
N THR A 106 -4.84 9.44 -5.19
CA THR A 106 -5.76 9.59 -4.06
C THR A 106 -6.87 8.55 -4.14
N VAL A 107 -7.13 7.89 -3.03
CA VAL A 107 -8.21 6.92 -2.86
C VAL A 107 -9.23 7.48 -1.88
N LEU A 108 -10.48 7.66 -2.30
CA LEU A 108 -11.54 8.16 -1.43
C LEU A 108 -11.93 7.10 -0.39
N GLN A 109 -12.64 7.58 0.65
CA GLN A 109 -13.02 6.77 1.81
C GLN A 109 -13.95 5.60 1.47
N TYR A 110 -13.84 4.52 2.26
CA TYR A 110 -14.68 3.33 2.22
C TYR A 110 -14.66 2.55 0.90
N LEU A 111 -13.61 2.73 0.10
CA LEU A 111 -13.46 2.00 -1.15
C LEU A 111 -12.73 0.67 -0.94
N LYS A 112 -12.99 -0.26 -1.88
CA LYS A 112 -12.27 -1.52 -1.99
C LYS A 112 -11.42 -1.54 -3.26
N ILE A 113 -10.15 -1.87 -3.09
CA ILE A 113 -9.20 -2.13 -4.17
C ILE A 113 -8.88 -3.63 -4.11
N GLY A 114 -9.09 -4.33 -5.20
CA GLY A 114 -8.81 -5.76 -5.30
C GLY A 114 -7.31 -6.08 -5.31
N ASP A 115 -6.96 -7.23 -5.85
CA ASP A 115 -5.58 -7.68 -6.00
C ASP A 115 -5.02 -7.25 -7.37
N ASN A 116 -3.69 -7.05 -7.43
CA ASN A 116 -2.95 -6.72 -8.66
C ASN A 116 -3.54 -5.52 -9.43
N VAL A 117 -4.02 -4.53 -8.71
CA VAL A 117 -4.54 -3.28 -9.29
C VAL A 117 -3.40 -2.30 -9.46
N LYS A 118 -3.39 -1.61 -10.61
CA LYS A 118 -2.51 -0.46 -10.85
C LYS A 118 -3.34 0.81 -10.88
N LEU A 119 -3.01 1.76 -10.01
CA LEU A 119 -3.59 3.10 -10.03
C LEU A 119 -2.55 4.08 -10.56
N GLY A 120 -2.86 4.76 -11.64
CA GLY A 120 -1.94 5.69 -12.30
C GLY A 120 -1.55 6.87 -11.41
N ALA A 121 -0.41 7.49 -11.70
CA ALA A 121 0.03 8.70 -10.99
C ALA A 121 -1.00 9.84 -11.10
N ASN A 122 -1.15 10.63 -10.03
CA ASN A 122 -2.12 11.73 -9.91
C ASN A 122 -3.59 11.32 -10.18
N SER A 123 -3.92 10.05 -10.05
CA SER A 123 -5.30 9.58 -10.25
C SER A 123 -6.14 9.72 -8.99
N LEU A 124 -7.44 10.01 -9.17
CA LEU A 124 -8.42 10.07 -8.10
C LEU A 124 -9.39 8.89 -8.21
N LEU A 125 -9.23 7.88 -7.35
CA LEU A 125 -10.12 6.74 -7.30
C LEU A 125 -11.37 7.10 -6.47
N MET A 126 -12.55 7.07 -7.13
CA MET A 126 -13.83 7.41 -6.55
C MET A 126 -14.80 6.23 -6.48
N ARG A 127 -14.41 5.06 -6.96
CA ARG A 127 -15.19 3.82 -6.97
C ARG A 127 -14.28 2.63 -6.74
N ASN A 128 -14.85 1.51 -6.32
CA ASN A 128 -14.09 0.28 -6.11
C ASN A 128 -13.32 -0.14 -7.38
N ALA A 129 -12.10 -0.60 -7.17
CA ALA A 129 -11.24 -1.13 -8.24
C ALA A 129 -11.22 -2.67 -8.20
N LYS A 130 -11.47 -3.31 -9.33
CA LYS A 130 -11.46 -4.77 -9.47
C LYS A 130 -10.06 -5.28 -9.74
N ASN A 131 -9.81 -6.55 -9.40
CA ASN A 131 -8.54 -7.24 -9.60
C ASN A 131 -8.02 -7.10 -11.04
N ASP A 132 -6.69 -7.14 -11.18
CA ASP A 132 -5.97 -7.26 -12.45
C ASP A 132 -6.25 -6.10 -13.44
N ASN A 133 -6.55 -4.92 -12.92
CA ASN A 133 -6.93 -3.79 -13.74
C ASN A 133 -6.07 -2.54 -13.50
N LEU A 134 -5.99 -1.73 -14.54
CA LEU A 134 -5.35 -0.41 -14.53
C LEU A 134 -6.42 0.69 -14.52
N TYR A 135 -6.31 1.61 -13.55
CA TYR A 135 -7.18 2.78 -13.43
C TYR A 135 -6.36 4.05 -13.53
N ILE A 136 -6.79 5.02 -14.36
CA ILE A 136 -6.06 6.28 -14.57
C ILE A 136 -7.04 7.45 -14.69
N GLY A 137 -6.63 8.60 -14.19
CA GLY A 137 -7.29 9.90 -14.40
C GLY A 137 -8.03 10.45 -13.19
N ILE A 138 -8.69 11.59 -13.39
CA ILE A 138 -9.50 12.32 -12.39
C ILE A 138 -10.87 12.59 -13.01
N PRO A 139 -11.91 11.80 -12.66
CA PRO A 139 -11.87 10.58 -11.84
C PRO A 139 -11.15 9.42 -12.55
N ALA A 140 -10.58 8.51 -11.77
CA ALA A 140 -9.90 7.34 -12.31
C ALA A 140 -10.90 6.40 -12.98
N LYS A 141 -10.60 6.04 -14.23
CA LYS A 141 -11.40 5.13 -15.06
C LYS A 141 -10.56 3.92 -15.43
N LEU A 142 -11.24 2.79 -15.64
CA LEU A 142 -10.63 1.58 -16.17
C LEU A 142 -9.98 1.87 -17.54
N MET A 143 -8.68 1.61 -17.62
CA MET A 143 -7.95 1.67 -18.88
C MET A 143 -7.94 0.26 -19.51
N ARG A 144 -8.50 0.12 -20.70
CA ARG A 144 -8.35 -1.08 -21.51
C ARG A 144 -7.13 -0.88 -22.42
N LEU A 145 -6.12 -1.70 -22.23
CA LEU A 145 -4.94 -1.79 -23.08
C LEU A 145 -5.21 -2.69 -24.27
#